data_cd0f325006d8d88492ba64ac1c2137c0
#
_entry.id   cd0f325006d8d88492ba64ac1c2137c0
#
_cell.length_a   1.000
_cell.length_b   1.000
_cell.length_c   1.000
_cell.angle_alpha   90.00
_cell.angle_beta   90.00
_cell.angle_gamma   90.00
#
_symmetry.space_group_name_H-M   'P 1'
#
loop_
_entity.id
_entity.type
_entity.pdbx_description
1 polymer ?
#
loop_
_entity_poly.entity_id
_entity_poly.type
_entity_poly.pdbx_seq_one_letter_code
_entity_poly.pdbx_strand_id
1 'polypeptide(L)'
;MSNILITGATGVIGTNLTKHLKDRHDLVLVDIDFSSFPEELKQGVGIIQKDLVELDAWEGLLDDIDYVIQLAGNPDPEADFYDELVGLNYVLPQNLYKKAVEAPKLKRIIFASSIHASDAYPDNVQVKTTDQIRPDDLYGVSKVYLEALASYYAFKENVESIGIRIGDYKADDSELDPDSDFNGMAMYFSARDMNQLIDRCLEAELEEPYLLVNGLSNNTFPRLDIHSAKIKLGYEPEDNAFEKLNKL
;
A
#
# COMPACT_ATOMS: atom_id res chain seq x y z
N MET A 1 -10.99 -3.79 18.46
CA MET A 1 -11.47 -2.89 17.39
C MET A 1 -10.60 -1.67 17.37
N SER A 2 -10.14 -1.24 16.23
CA SER A 2 -9.30 -0.05 16.04
C SER A 2 -9.97 0.88 15.03
N ASN A 3 -9.73 2.17 15.15
CA ASN A 3 -10.18 3.16 14.18
C ASN A 3 -9.15 3.26 13.05
N ILE A 4 -9.53 2.88 11.82
CA ILE A 4 -8.65 2.84 10.67
C ILE A 4 -9.13 3.82 9.60
N LEU A 5 -8.27 4.73 9.20
CA LEU A 5 -8.51 5.62 8.06
C LEU A 5 -7.88 5.00 6.80
N ILE A 6 -8.67 4.87 5.73
CA ILE A 6 -8.20 4.41 4.42
C ILE A 6 -8.32 5.56 3.42
N THR A 7 -7.21 6.04 2.89
CA THR A 7 -7.20 7.02 1.79
C THR A 7 -7.12 6.29 0.44
N GLY A 8 -7.72 6.83 -0.61
CA GLY A 8 -7.85 6.10 -1.88
C GLY A 8 -8.80 4.89 -1.76
N ALA A 9 -9.83 5.05 -0.93
CA ALA A 9 -10.72 3.97 -0.52
C ALA A 9 -11.57 3.40 -1.67
N THR A 10 -11.83 4.20 -2.71
CA THR A 10 -12.61 3.77 -3.89
C THR A 10 -11.78 3.06 -4.95
N GLY A 11 -10.45 3.07 -4.81
CA GLY A 11 -9.55 2.29 -5.68
C GLY A 11 -9.70 0.78 -5.48
N VAL A 12 -9.10 -0.01 -6.37
CA VAL A 12 -9.21 -1.48 -6.37
C VAL A 12 -8.77 -2.08 -5.03
N ILE A 13 -7.60 -1.70 -4.52
CA ILE A 13 -7.07 -2.16 -3.23
C ILE A 13 -7.94 -1.64 -2.07
N GLY A 14 -8.30 -0.35 -2.08
CA GLY A 14 -9.12 0.27 -1.03
C GLY A 14 -10.48 -0.39 -0.88
N THR A 15 -11.15 -0.68 -1.99
CA THR A 15 -12.43 -1.40 -2.02
C THR A 15 -12.30 -2.80 -1.42
N ASN A 16 -11.26 -3.55 -1.81
CA ASN A 16 -11.00 -4.88 -1.26
C ASN A 16 -10.70 -4.84 0.25
N LEU A 17 -9.85 -3.92 0.70
CA LEU A 17 -9.53 -3.77 2.12
C LEU A 17 -10.72 -3.31 2.95
N THR A 18 -11.59 -2.44 2.40
CA THR A 18 -12.84 -2.07 3.06
C THR A 18 -13.70 -3.30 3.30
N LYS A 19 -13.89 -4.15 2.28
CA LYS A 19 -14.64 -5.41 2.42
C LYS A 19 -14.03 -6.34 3.48
N HIS A 20 -12.70 -6.42 3.55
CA HIS A 20 -11.97 -7.28 4.47
C HIS A 20 -12.01 -6.79 5.93
N LEU A 21 -11.94 -5.47 6.15
CA LEU A 21 -11.72 -4.89 7.49
C LEU A 21 -12.99 -4.42 8.18
N LYS A 22 -14.07 -4.06 7.45
CA LYS A 22 -15.26 -3.36 7.99
C LYS A 22 -15.97 -4.08 9.13
N ASP A 23 -15.95 -5.41 9.16
CA ASP A 23 -16.64 -6.19 10.20
C ASP A 23 -15.78 -6.40 11.46
N ARG A 24 -14.51 -5.97 11.44
CA ARG A 24 -13.52 -6.17 12.51
C ARG A 24 -12.98 -4.86 13.08
N HIS A 25 -13.13 -3.75 12.37
CA HIS A 25 -12.60 -2.44 12.73
C HIS A 25 -13.60 -1.33 12.41
N ASP A 26 -13.44 -0.18 13.05
CA ASP A 26 -14.19 1.03 12.72
C ASP A 26 -13.43 1.76 11.59
N LEU A 27 -14.04 1.83 10.40
CA LEU A 27 -13.40 2.38 9.23
C LEU A 27 -13.87 3.81 8.93
N VAL A 28 -12.91 4.67 8.58
CA VAL A 28 -13.13 5.98 7.96
C VAL A 28 -12.51 5.94 6.56
N LEU A 29 -13.36 6.01 5.55
CA LEU A 29 -12.99 5.95 4.15
C LEU A 29 -12.88 7.36 3.58
N VAL A 30 -11.75 7.69 2.96
CA VAL A 30 -11.54 9.01 2.35
C VAL A 30 -11.15 8.85 0.88
N ASP A 31 -11.88 9.54 0.01
CA ASP A 31 -11.57 9.64 -1.42
C ASP A 31 -12.17 10.92 -2.00
N ILE A 32 -11.81 11.24 -3.24
CA ILE A 32 -12.36 12.39 -3.97
C ILE A 32 -13.76 12.11 -4.55
N ASP A 33 -14.08 10.85 -4.82
CA ASP A 33 -15.37 10.45 -5.39
C ASP A 33 -15.81 9.05 -4.90
N PHE A 34 -17.04 8.94 -4.43
CA PHE A 34 -17.68 7.69 -4.01
C PHE A 34 -18.86 7.28 -4.91
N SER A 35 -19.00 7.89 -6.09
CA SER A 35 -20.16 7.63 -6.99
C SER A 35 -20.20 6.18 -7.49
N SER A 36 -19.06 5.56 -7.75
CA SER A 36 -18.92 4.17 -8.19
C SER A 36 -18.66 3.17 -7.06
N PHE A 37 -18.54 3.64 -5.81
CA PHE A 37 -18.22 2.77 -4.67
C PHE A 37 -19.44 1.91 -4.29
N PRO A 38 -19.30 0.59 -4.04
CA PRO A 38 -20.40 -0.33 -3.76
C PRO A 38 -21.23 0.11 -2.54
N GLU A 39 -22.57 0.20 -2.69
CA GLU A 39 -23.46 0.67 -1.64
C GLU A 39 -23.45 -0.22 -0.38
N GLU A 40 -23.26 -1.53 -0.55
CA GLU A 40 -23.13 -2.48 0.56
C GLU A 40 -21.86 -2.27 1.40
N LEU A 41 -20.82 -1.67 0.83
CA LEU A 41 -19.58 -1.34 1.53
C LEU A 41 -19.66 0.02 2.24
N LYS A 42 -20.63 0.86 1.92
CA LYS A 42 -20.89 2.14 2.62
C LYS A 42 -21.55 1.96 3.97
N GLN A 43 -22.16 0.79 4.22
CA GLN A 43 -22.89 0.53 5.46
C GLN A 43 -21.92 0.23 6.61
N GLY A 44 -22.10 0.94 7.73
CA GLY A 44 -21.32 0.73 8.96
C GLY A 44 -19.90 1.33 8.93
N VAL A 45 -19.59 2.17 7.94
CA VAL A 45 -18.29 2.87 7.82
C VAL A 45 -18.51 4.39 7.74
N GLY A 46 -17.53 5.16 8.21
CA GLY A 46 -17.48 6.60 7.98
C GLY A 46 -17.04 6.90 6.55
N ILE A 47 -17.71 7.83 5.86
CA ILE A 47 -17.36 8.25 4.50
C ILE A 47 -17.08 9.74 4.49
N ILE A 48 -15.92 10.11 3.97
CA ILE A 48 -15.49 11.50 3.84
C ILE A 48 -15.02 11.72 2.40
N GLN A 49 -15.76 12.52 1.66
CA GLN A 49 -15.37 12.93 0.31
C GLN A 49 -14.54 14.22 0.40
N LYS A 50 -13.22 14.10 0.17
CA LYS A 50 -12.29 15.22 0.27
C LYS A 50 -11.09 15.04 -0.67
N ASP A 51 -10.58 16.17 -1.17
CA ASP A 51 -9.27 16.22 -1.81
C ASP A 51 -8.19 16.39 -0.73
N LEU A 52 -7.35 15.38 -0.56
CA LEU A 52 -6.29 15.33 0.46
C LEU A 52 -4.98 16.01 0.02
N VAL A 53 -4.92 16.56 -1.18
CA VAL A 53 -3.79 17.40 -1.64
C VAL A 53 -3.77 18.71 -0.86
N GLU A 54 -4.93 19.20 -0.43
CA GLU A 54 -5.04 20.40 0.39
C GLU A 54 -4.70 20.12 1.86
N LEU A 55 -3.76 20.88 2.45
CA LEU A 55 -3.33 20.66 3.84
C LEU A 55 -4.49 20.78 4.84
N ASP A 56 -5.38 21.75 4.63
CA ASP A 56 -6.53 22.00 5.51
C ASP A 56 -7.56 20.86 5.46
N ALA A 57 -7.52 20.01 4.42
CA ALA A 57 -8.38 18.82 4.35
C ALA A 57 -8.08 17.81 5.47
N TRP A 58 -6.91 17.86 6.05
CA TRP A 58 -6.47 16.97 7.13
C TRP A 58 -6.85 17.46 8.53
N GLU A 59 -7.39 18.69 8.69
CA GLU A 59 -7.76 19.22 10.00
C GLU A 59 -8.80 18.34 10.71
N GLY A 60 -8.44 17.83 11.90
CA GLY A 60 -9.28 16.95 12.72
C GLY A 60 -9.45 15.53 12.17
N LEU A 61 -8.91 15.22 10.99
CA LEU A 61 -9.14 13.93 10.34
C LEU A 61 -8.44 12.76 11.06
N LEU A 62 -7.34 13.04 11.76
CA LEU A 62 -6.54 12.02 12.46
C LEU A 62 -6.76 11.96 13.97
N ASP A 63 -7.64 12.79 14.56
CA ASP A 63 -7.79 12.94 16.02
C ASP A 63 -8.17 11.64 16.74
N ASP A 64 -9.00 10.83 16.10
CA ASP A 64 -9.51 9.57 16.66
C ASP A 64 -9.02 8.32 15.90
N ILE A 65 -7.99 8.43 15.06
CA ILE A 65 -7.48 7.36 14.21
C ILE A 65 -6.31 6.64 14.88
N ASP A 66 -6.39 5.32 14.97
CA ASP A 66 -5.28 4.43 15.42
C ASP A 66 -4.31 4.10 14.29
N TYR A 67 -4.83 3.85 13.07
CA TYR A 67 -4.03 3.45 11.91
C TYR A 67 -4.48 4.18 10.65
N VAL A 68 -3.53 4.52 9.80
CA VAL A 68 -3.80 5.00 8.45
C VAL A 68 -3.31 3.96 7.45
N ILE A 69 -4.16 3.59 6.49
CA ILE A 69 -3.77 2.85 5.29
C ILE A 69 -3.78 3.84 4.12
N GLN A 70 -2.59 4.27 3.73
CA GLN A 70 -2.41 5.29 2.71
C GLN A 70 -2.27 4.63 1.32
N LEU A 71 -3.35 4.68 0.53
CA LEU A 71 -3.42 4.16 -0.83
C LEU A 71 -3.61 5.28 -1.87
N ALA A 72 -4.09 6.46 -1.45
CA ALA A 72 -4.31 7.58 -2.35
C ALA A 72 -3.04 7.97 -3.09
N GLY A 73 -3.12 8.07 -4.41
CA GLY A 73 -2.03 8.41 -5.31
C GLY A 73 -2.39 8.06 -6.75
N ASN A 74 -1.68 8.63 -7.70
CA ASN A 74 -1.79 8.23 -9.09
C ASN A 74 -0.88 7.00 -9.33
N PRO A 75 -1.42 5.84 -9.77
CA PRO A 75 -0.64 4.62 -9.98
C PRO A 75 -0.11 4.48 -11.42
N ASP A 76 -0.36 5.45 -12.31
CA ASP A 76 -0.01 5.36 -13.71
C ASP A 76 1.49 5.62 -13.92
N PRO A 77 2.27 4.66 -14.47
CA PRO A 77 3.69 4.86 -14.76
C PRO A 77 3.96 5.89 -15.87
N GLU A 78 2.95 6.17 -16.73
CA GLU A 78 3.04 7.15 -17.82
C GLU A 78 2.55 8.56 -17.40
N ALA A 79 2.15 8.73 -16.12
CA ALA A 79 1.59 9.98 -15.60
C ALA A 79 2.57 11.16 -15.73
N ASP A 80 2.05 12.33 -16.13
CA ASP A 80 2.84 13.57 -16.16
C ASP A 80 3.25 14.00 -14.75
N PHE A 81 4.51 14.40 -14.62
CA PHE A 81 5.07 14.78 -13.32
C PHE A 81 4.34 15.98 -12.70
N TYR A 82 4.16 17.06 -13.47
CA TYR A 82 3.62 18.31 -12.94
C TYR A 82 2.11 18.31 -12.77
N ASP A 83 1.41 17.73 -13.74
CA ASP A 83 -0.04 17.82 -13.80
C ASP A 83 -0.73 16.69 -13.01
N GLU A 84 -0.05 15.53 -12.83
CA GLU A 84 -0.69 14.33 -12.29
C GLU A 84 0.01 13.76 -11.04
N LEU A 85 1.37 13.77 -10.98
CA LEU A 85 2.09 13.15 -9.86
C LEU A 85 2.33 14.11 -8.70
N VAL A 86 2.69 15.38 -8.94
CA VAL A 86 3.11 16.31 -7.86
C VAL A 86 2.08 16.42 -6.75
N GLY A 87 0.82 16.63 -7.07
CA GLY A 87 -0.25 16.75 -6.07
C GLY A 87 -0.43 15.47 -5.27
N LEU A 88 -0.73 14.38 -6.00
CA LEU A 88 -1.16 13.13 -5.39
C LEU A 88 -0.01 12.31 -4.78
N ASN A 89 1.16 12.29 -5.42
CA ASN A 89 2.24 11.39 -5.02
C ASN A 89 3.34 12.07 -4.18
N TYR A 90 3.37 13.41 -4.13
CA TYR A 90 4.34 14.16 -3.34
C TYR A 90 3.69 15.04 -2.27
N VAL A 91 2.71 15.89 -2.63
CA VAL A 91 2.10 16.84 -1.69
C VAL A 91 1.17 16.13 -0.72
N LEU A 92 0.29 15.25 -1.20
CA LEU A 92 -0.65 14.51 -0.34
C LEU A 92 0.06 13.72 0.77
N PRO A 93 1.06 12.85 0.49
CA PRO A 93 1.74 12.12 1.56
C PRO A 93 2.55 13.05 2.48
N GLN A 94 3.12 14.16 1.98
CA GLN A 94 3.76 15.15 2.84
C GLN A 94 2.77 15.77 3.83
N ASN A 95 1.55 16.06 3.39
CA ASN A 95 0.49 16.60 4.25
C ASN A 95 0.02 15.58 5.30
N LEU A 96 -0.16 14.31 4.90
CA LEU A 96 -0.47 13.23 5.83
C LEU A 96 0.58 13.16 6.95
N TYR A 97 1.87 13.02 6.59
CA TYR A 97 2.92 12.87 7.58
C TYR A 97 3.08 14.09 8.48
N LYS A 98 2.94 15.30 7.92
CA LYS A 98 2.95 16.54 8.69
C LYS A 98 1.85 16.56 9.76
N LYS A 99 0.63 16.11 9.43
CA LYS A 99 -0.50 16.05 10.37
C LYS A 99 -0.42 14.85 11.32
N ALA A 100 0.21 13.77 10.89
CA ALA A 100 0.44 12.59 11.73
C ALA A 100 1.29 12.88 12.97
N VAL A 101 2.23 13.82 12.90
CA VAL A 101 3.04 14.26 14.06
C VAL A 101 2.17 14.79 15.20
N GLU A 102 1.05 15.43 14.88
CA GLU A 102 0.12 16.04 15.84
C GLU A 102 -1.00 15.08 16.27
N ALA A 103 -1.13 13.90 15.65
CA ALA A 103 -2.23 12.98 15.85
C ALA A 103 -2.08 12.19 17.17
N PRO A 104 -2.97 12.40 18.18
CA PRO A 104 -2.73 11.95 19.56
C PRO A 104 -2.87 10.44 19.77
N LYS A 105 -3.58 9.74 18.86
CA LYS A 105 -3.88 8.30 18.96
C LYS A 105 -3.21 7.46 17.89
N LEU A 106 -2.61 8.11 16.88
CA LEU A 106 -2.03 7.41 15.75
C LEU A 106 -0.86 6.53 16.18
N LYS A 107 -1.00 5.24 15.89
CA LYS A 107 0.01 4.22 16.18
C LYS A 107 0.91 3.96 14.99
N ARG A 108 0.32 3.93 13.78
CA ARG A 108 1.08 3.55 12.58
C ARG A 108 0.41 4.01 11.29
N ILE A 109 1.26 4.33 10.30
CA ILE A 109 0.87 4.50 8.90
C ILE A 109 1.36 3.28 8.11
N ILE A 110 0.46 2.62 7.39
CA ILE A 110 0.77 1.58 6.40
C ILE A 110 0.60 2.23 5.03
N PHE A 111 1.65 2.25 4.21
CA PHE A 111 1.59 2.95 2.93
C PHE A 111 1.93 2.07 1.73
N ALA A 112 1.24 2.33 0.62
CA ALA A 112 1.48 1.67 -0.65
C ALA A 112 2.69 2.27 -1.36
N SER A 113 3.83 1.57 -1.29
CA SER A 113 4.92 1.70 -2.24
C SER A 113 4.68 0.77 -3.44
N SER A 114 5.63 0.61 -4.33
CA SER A 114 5.48 -0.18 -5.55
C SER A 114 6.77 -0.90 -5.91
N ILE A 115 6.65 -2.00 -6.66
CA ILE A 115 7.77 -2.63 -7.37
C ILE A 115 8.50 -1.62 -8.26
N HIS A 116 7.82 -0.61 -8.82
CA HIS A 116 8.41 0.45 -9.64
C HIS A 116 9.53 1.25 -8.94
N ALA A 117 9.62 1.20 -7.60
CA ALA A 117 10.78 1.73 -6.88
C ALA A 117 12.11 1.02 -7.25
N SER A 118 12.03 -0.15 -7.90
CA SER A 118 13.19 -1.01 -8.23
C SER A 118 13.06 -1.75 -9.56
N ASP A 119 12.17 -1.34 -10.46
CA ASP A 119 11.82 -2.12 -11.66
C ASP A 119 12.89 -2.10 -12.76
N ALA A 120 13.84 -1.16 -12.72
CA ALA A 120 15.00 -1.14 -13.61
C ALA A 120 16.07 -2.24 -13.31
N TYR A 121 15.82 -3.15 -12.37
CA TYR A 121 16.65 -4.35 -12.23
C TYR A 121 16.34 -5.35 -13.34
N PRO A 122 17.37 -6.11 -13.84
CA PRO A 122 17.14 -7.18 -14.82
C PRO A 122 16.13 -8.22 -14.31
N ASP A 123 15.32 -8.78 -15.20
CA ASP A 123 14.23 -9.72 -14.87
C ASP A 123 14.66 -10.97 -14.11
N ASN A 124 15.92 -11.38 -14.30
CA ASN A 124 16.51 -12.54 -13.63
C ASN A 124 17.11 -12.24 -12.25
N VAL A 125 16.88 -11.05 -11.70
CA VAL A 125 17.37 -10.64 -10.37
C VAL A 125 16.20 -10.58 -9.40
N GLN A 126 16.22 -11.36 -8.34
CA GLN A 126 15.31 -11.21 -7.23
C GLN A 126 15.71 -10.00 -6.38
N VAL A 127 14.82 -9.01 -6.23
CA VAL A 127 15.14 -7.73 -5.59
C VAL A 127 14.70 -7.72 -4.12
N LYS A 128 15.59 -7.30 -3.22
CA LYS A 128 15.34 -7.09 -1.79
C LYS A 128 15.00 -5.63 -1.50
N THR A 129 14.32 -5.37 -0.39
CA THR A 129 14.09 -4.00 0.09
C THR A 129 15.37 -3.27 0.48
N THR A 130 16.47 -4.01 0.74
CA THR A 130 17.79 -3.49 1.08
C THR A 130 18.67 -3.23 -0.14
N ASP A 131 18.25 -3.63 -1.32
CA ASP A 131 19.00 -3.36 -2.54
C ASP A 131 18.86 -1.89 -2.94
N GLN A 132 19.81 -1.42 -3.74
CA GLN A 132 19.79 -0.04 -4.21
C GLN A 132 18.51 0.25 -4.99
N ILE A 133 17.88 1.38 -4.73
CA ILE A 133 16.72 1.83 -5.51
C ILE A 133 17.08 2.00 -6.99
N ARG A 134 16.18 1.54 -7.89
CA ARG A 134 16.33 1.64 -9.34
C ARG A 134 14.95 1.79 -10.01
N PRO A 135 14.28 2.94 -9.83
CA PRO A 135 13.05 3.22 -10.58
C PRO A 135 13.37 3.40 -12.06
N ASP A 136 12.46 3.02 -12.94
CA ASP A 136 12.55 3.21 -14.39
C ASP A 136 11.50 4.21 -14.95
N ASP A 137 10.61 4.70 -14.09
CA ASP A 137 9.63 5.72 -14.40
C ASP A 137 9.47 6.76 -13.27
N LEU A 138 8.76 7.87 -13.54
CA LEU A 138 8.54 8.93 -12.55
C LEU A 138 7.54 8.54 -11.44
N TYR A 139 6.65 7.60 -11.72
CA TYR A 139 5.80 7.00 -10.70
C TYR A 139 6.65 6.24 -9.67
N GLY A 140 7.57 5.39 -10.11
CA GLY A 140 8.53 4.70 -9.25
C GLY A 140 9.38 5.66 -8.43
N VAL A 141 9.84 6.79 -9.03
CA VAL A 141 10.53 7.87 -8.30
C VAL A 141 9.64 8.45 -7.20
N SER A 142 8.35 8.65 -7.45
CA SER A 142 7.41 9.13 -6.43
C SER A 142 7.25 8.16 -5.27
N LYS A 143 7.31 6.85 -5.53
CA LYS A 143 7.24 5.81 -4.48
C LYS A 143 8.52 5.78 -3.65
N VAL A 144 9.69 5.96 -4.26
CA VAL A 144 10.96 6.14 -3.54
C VAL A 144 10.92 7.38 -2.65
N TYR A 145 10.36 8.50 -3.15
CA TYR A 145 10.15 9.69 -2.32
C TYR A 145 9.29 9.37 -1.09
N LEU A 146 8.17 8.65 -1.25
CA LEU A 146 7.29 8.26 -0.15
C LEU A 146 8.02 7.36 0.86
N GLU A 147 8.82 6.38 0.41
CA GLU A 147 9.66 5.55 1.29
C GLU A 147 10.63 6.40 2.13
N ALA A 148 11.32 7.35 1.48
CA ALA A 148 12.26 8.24 2.16
C ALA A 148 11.54 9.20 3.13
N LEU A 149 10.38 9.74 2.74
CA LEU A 149 9.54 10.60 3.57
C LEU A 149 9.08 9.87 4.83
N ALA A 150 8.53 8.68 4.68
CA ALA A 150 8.07 7.83 5.78
C ALA A 150 9.21 7.51 6.75
N SER A 151 10.38 7.14 6.24
CA SER A 151 11.59 6.91 7.04
C SER A 151 12.00 8.15 7.83
N TYR A 152 12.01 9.34 7.19
CA TYR A 152 12.32 10.59 7.88
C TYR A 152 11.38 10.84 9.06
N TYR A 153 10.06 10.75 8.84
CA TYR A 153 9.09 11.00 9.91
C TYR A 153 9.11 9.92 11.00
N ALA A 154 9.41 8.68 10.66
CA ALA A 154 9.54 7.59 11.62
C ALA A 154 10.70 7.84 12.60
N PHE A 155 11.90 8.10 12.09
CA PHE A 155 13.09 8.28 12.93
C PHE A 155 13.20 9.67 13.56
N LYS A 156 12.64 10.70 12.93
CA LYS A 156 12.74 12.08 13.41
C LYS A 156 11.58 12.50 14.30
N GLU A 157 10.37 12.08 13.95
CA GLU A 157 9.13 12.56 14.57
C GLU A 157 8.34 11.43 15.26
N ASN A 158 8.88 10.20 15.29
CA ASN A 158 8.27 9.00 15.89
C ASN A 158 6.91 8.61 15.28
N VAL A 159 6.69 8.90 13.98
CA VAL A 159 5.53 8.43 13.23
C VAL A 159 5.82 7.04 12.68
N GLU A 160 5.43 6.00 13.43
CA GLU A 160 5.69 4.61 13.04
C GLU A 160 5.08 4.28 11.68
N SER A 161 5.85 3.62 10.79
CA SER A 161 5.46 3.40 9.41
C SER A 161 5.89 2.05 8.87
N ILE A 162 4.97 1.39 8.11
CA ILE A 162 5.27 0.20 7.30
C ILE A 162 4.97 0.50 5.85
N GLY A 163 5.99 0.41 4.98
CA GLY A 163 5.83 0.48 3.54
C GLY A 163 5.73 -0.90 2.91
N ILE A 164 4.85 -1.05 1.93
CA ILE A 164 4.69 -2.27 1.15
C ILE A 164 5.00 -1.95 -0.30
N ARG A 165 6.09 -2.48 -0.86
CA ARG A 165 6.33 -2.50 -2.30
C ARG A 165 5.39 -3.54 -2.92
N ILE A 166 4.29 -3.08 -3.45
CA ILE A 166 3.22 -3.89 -4.02
C ILE A 166 3.65 -4.38 -5.40
N GLY A 167 3.54 -5.70 -5.63
CA GLY A 167 3.71 -6.31 -6.94
C GLY A 167 2.49 -6.10 -7.85
N ASP A 168 2.27 -7.02 -8.80
CA ASP A 168 1.11 -6.99 -9.69
C ASP A 168 -0.14 -7.50 -8.95
N TYR A 169 -0.86 -6.55 -8.31
CA TYR A 169 -2.05 -6.85 -7.50
C TYR A 169 -3.24 -7.23 -8.38
N LYS A 170 -3.88 -8.36 -8.02
CA LYS A 170 -5.13 -8.84 -8.61
C LYS A 170 -6.21 -8.94 -7.53
N ALA A 171 -7.33 -8.23 -7.76
CA ALA A 171 -8.46 -8.26 -6.82
C ALA A 171 -9.23 -9.58 -6.88
N ASP A 172 -9.19 -10.26 -8.01
CA ASP A 172 -9.80 -11.56 -8.25
C ASP A 172 -8.90 -12.44 -9.12
N ASP A 173 -8.96 -13.76 -8.91
CA ASP A 173 -8.16 -14.73 -9.68
C ASP A 173 -8.50 -14.73 -11.18
N SER A 174 -9.69 -14.27 -11.57
CA SER A 174 -10.08 -14.12 -12.98
C SER A 174 -9.31 -13.01 -13.72
N GLU A 175 -8.64 -12.13 -12.97
CA GLU A 175 -7.75 -11.10 -13.53
C GLU A 175 -6.34 -11.63 -13.85
N LEU A 176 -6.03 -12.86 -13.44
CA LEU A 176 -4.78 -13.51 -13.77
C LEU A 176 -4.83 -14.01 -15.22
N ASP A 177 -4.06 -13.33 -16.10
CA ASP A 177 -4.04 -13.68 -17.53
C ASP A 177 -3.45 -15.07 -17.73
N PRO A 178 -4.19 -16.02 -18.38
CA PRO A 178 -3.66 -17.34 -18.71
C PRO A 178 -2.41 -17.31 -19.58
N ASP A 179 -2.22 -16.24 -20.35
CA ASP A 179 -1.07 -16.03 -21.22
C ASP A 179 0.06 -15.21 -20.54
N SER A 180 -0.10 -14.88 -19.25
CA SER A 180 0.96 -14.19 -18.47
C SER A 180 2.32 -14.82 -18.71
N ASP A 181 3.29 -13.97 -18.97
CA ASP A 181 4.69 -14.36 -19.07
C ASP A 181 5.28 -14.68 -17.68
N PHE A 182 6.55 -15.04 -17.67
CA PHE A 182 7.25 -15.36 -16.43
C PHE A 182 7.26 -14.19 -15.44
N ASN A 183 7.45 -12.96 -15.90
CA ASN A 183 7.51 -11.77 -15.05
C ASN A 183 6.15 -11.45 -14.43
N GLY A 184 5.07 -11.50 -15.20
CA GLY A 184 3.71 -11.30 -14.67
C GLY A 184 3.39 -12.29 -13.55
N MET A 185 3.71 -13.59 -13.75
CA MET A 185 3.54 -14.60 -12.70
C MET A 185 4.45 -14.36 -11.49
N ALA A 186 5.69 -13.93 -11.70
CA ALA A 186 6.67 -13.69 -10.65
C ALA A 186 6.32 -12.47 -9.78
N MET A 187 5.50 -11.54 -10.29
CA MET A 187 5.04 -10.33 -9.61
C MET A 187 3.63 -10.44 -9.03
N TYR A 188 2.91 -11.54 -9.28
CA TYR A 188 1.54 -11.71 -8.84
C TYR A 188 1.36 -11.53 -7.33
N PHE A 189 0.32 -10.76 -6.97
CA PHE A 189 -0.07 -10.51 -5.58
C PHE A 189 -1.60 -10.57 -5.46
N SER A 190 -2.12 -11.61 -4.84
CA SER A 190 -3.56 -11.83 -4.69
C SER A 190 -4.20 -10.93 -3.63
N ALA A 191 -5.51 -10.69 -3.75
CA ALA A 191 -6.29 -10.01 -2.73
C ALA A 191 -6.25 -10.73 -1.38
N ARG A 192 -6.26 -12.08 -1.36
CA ARG A 192 -6.16 -12.88 -0.13
C ARG A 192 -4.85 -12.61 0.60
N ASP A 193 -3.74 -12.69 -0.10
CA ASP A 193 -2.43 -12.51 0.48
C ASP A 193 -2.16 -11.04 0.87
N MET A 194 -2.71 -10.07 0.10
CA MET A 194 -2.71 -8.66 0.49
C MET A 194 -3.47 -8.45 1.80
N ASN A 195 -4.64 -9.02 1.94
CA ASN A 195 -5.45 -8.92 3.15
C ASN A 195 -4.70 -9.45 4.37
N GLN A 196 -4.05 -10.63 4.23
CA GLN A 196 -3.22 -11.19 5.30
C GLN A 196 -2.06 -10.26 5.64
N LEU A 197 -1.34 -9.72 4.63
CA LEU A 197 -0.22 -8.83 4.87
C LEU A 197 -0.65 -7.55 5.60
N ILE A 198 -1.79 -6.96 5.25
CA ILE A 198 -2.35 -5.80 5.96
C ILE A 198 -2.71 -6.16 7.41
N ASP A 199 -3.35 -7.31 7.67
CA ASP A 199 -3.63 -7.76 9.03
C ASP A 199 -2.32 -7.86 9.84
N ARG A 200 -1.27 -8.46 9.28
CA ARG A 200 0.05 -8.53 9.91
C ARG A 200 0.68 -7.17 10.15
N CYS A 201 0.51 -6.22 9.22
CA CYS A 201 0.99 -4.86 9.42
C CYS A 201 0.25 -4.14 10.56
N LEU A 202 -1.05 -4.39 10.74
CA LEU A 202 -1.85 -3.80 11.83
C LEU A 202 -1.46 -4.38 13.20
N GLU A 203 -1.11 -5.67 13.27
CA GLU A 203 -0.82 -6.43 14.50
C GLU A 203 0.65 -6.38 14.91
N ALA A 204 1.56 -5.98 14.02
CA ALA A 204 3.01 -6.07 14.25
C ALA A 204 3.47 -5.25 15.44
N GLU A 205 4.45 -5.78 16.17
CA GLU A 205 5.31 -5.03 17.09
C GLU A 205 6.66 -4.79 16.41
N LEU A 206 6.99 -3.54 16.12
CA LEU A 206 8.21 -3.19 15.40
C LEU A 206 9.37 -2.93 16.35
N GLU A 207 10.55 -3.46 16.03
CA GLU A 207 11.81 -3.15 16.71
C GLU A 207 12.32 -1.73 16.40
N GLU A 208 12.04 -1.26 15.18
CA GLU A 208 12.40 0.07 14.68
C GLU A 208 11.13 0.76 14.16
N PRO A 209 11.02 2.10 14.24
CA PRO A 209 9.80 2.82 13.87
C PRO A 209 9.49 2.81 12.36
N TYR A 210 10.36 2.23 11.55
CA TYR A 210 10.21 2.11 10.10
C TYR A 210 10.52 0.70 9.60
N LEU A 211 9.61 0.16 8.80
CA LEU A 211 9.81 -1.12 8.12
C LEU A 211 9.37 -1.00 6.65
N LEU A 212 10.20 -1.46 5.72
CA LEU A 212 9.85 -1.62 4.32
C LEU A 212 9.84 -3.11 3.97
N VAL A 213 8.75 -3.59 3.39
CA VAL A 213 8.60 -4.99 2.94
C VAL A 213 8.15 -5.06 1.49
N ASN A 214 8.43 -6.18 0.84
CA ASN A 214 7.86 -6.51 -0.45
C ASN A 214 6.56 -7.31 -0.26
N GLY A 215 5.52 -6.96 -1.02
CA GLY A 215 4.21 -7.60 -1.03
C GLY A 215 4.01 -8.39 -2.32
N LEU A 216 4.13 -9.71 -2.25
CA LEU A 216 3.83 -10.68 -3.30
C LEU A 216 3.13 -11.90 -2.68
N SER A 217 2.42 -12.64 -3.52
CA SER A 217 1.99 -13.99 -3.20
C SER A 217 3.14 -14.98 -3.11
N ASN A 218 2.88 -16.23 -2.69
CA ASN A 218 3.90 -17.28 -2.54
C ASN A 218 4.30 -17.89 -3.88
N ASN A 219 4.61 -17.04 -4.85
CA ASN A 219 4.97 -17.46 -6.20
C ASN A 219 6.22 -18.36 -6.18
N THR A 220 6.26 -19.39 -7.02
CA THR A 220 7.39 -20.32 -7.11
C THR A 220 8.71 -19.61 -7.40
N PHE A 221 8.67 -18.56 -8.24
CA PHE A 221 9.82 -17.74 -8.60
C PHE A 221 9.49 -16.26 -8.40
N PRO A 222 9.51 -15.76 -7.14
CA PRO A 222 9.11 -14.40 -6.85
C PRO A 222 10.15 -13.39 -7.35
N ARG A 223 9.70 -12.35 -8.04
CA ARG A 223 10.53 -11.24 -8.52
C ARG A 223 11.11 -10.40 -7.38
N LEU A 224 10.35 -10.25 -6.30
CA LEU A 224 10.78 -9.55 -5.08
C LEU A 224 10.95 -10.56 -3.94
N ASP A 225 12.00 -10.35 -3.13
CA ASP A 225 12.23 -11.15 -1.92
C ASP A 225 11.22 -10.76 -0.83
N ILE A 226 10.38 -11.69 -0.40
CA ILE A 226 9.39 -11.52 0.67
C ILE A 226 9.86 -12.01 2.03
N HIS A 227 11.15 -12.35 2.17
CA HIS A 227 11.69 -12.91 3.40
C HIS A 227 11.54 -11.97 4.59
N SER A 228 11.78 -10.66 4.39
CA SER A 228 11.60 -9.67 5.47
C SER A 228 10.16 -9.59 5.97
N ALA A 229 9.17 -9.67 5.09
CA ALA A 229 7.76 -9.72 5.48
C ALA A 229 7.44 -11.00 6.28
N LYS A 230 7.97 -12.16 5.85
CA LYS A 230 7.79 -13.43 6.57
C LYS A 230 8.39 -13.40 7.98
N ILE A 231 9.60 -12.90 8.14
CA ILE A 231 10.30 -12.93 9.44
C ILE A 231 9.81 -11.83 10.39
N LYS A 232 9.63 -10.60 9.89
CA LYS A 232 9.33 -9.45 10.75
C LYS A 232 7.83 -9.28 11.04
N LEU A 233 6.98 -9.72 10.13
CA LEU A 233 5.52 -9.57 10.24
C LEU A 233 4.78 -10.90 10.43
N GLY A 234 5.44 -12.05 10.27
CA GLY A 234 4.78 -13.35 10.25
C GLY A 234 3.87 -13.52 9.03
N TYR A 235 4.25 -12.91 7.90
CA TYR A 235 3.51 -13.03 6.64
C TYR A 235 3.64 -14.45 6.07
N GLU A 236 2.51 -15.10 5.79
CA GLU A 236 2.42 -16.46 5.29
C GLU A 236 1.52 -16.53 4.05
N PRO A 237 1.98 -15.98 2.89
CA PRO A 237 1.18 -16.00 1.67
C PRO A 237 0.95 -17.42 1.17
N GLU A 238 -0.22 -17.64 0.54
CA GLU A 238 -0.64 -18.97 0.12
C GLU A 238 -0.81 -19.10 -1.40
N ASP A 239 -1.18 -17.99 -2.11
CA ASP A 239 -1.44 -18.03 -3.54
C ASP A 239 -0.17 -18.10 -4.38
N ASN A 240 -0.25 -18.78 -5.53
CA ASN A 240 0.88 -18.98 -6.44
C ASN A 240 0.40 -18.92 -7.90
N ALA A 241 0.81 -17.91 -8.65
CA ALA A 241 0.40 -17.77 -10.05
C ALA A 241 0.85 -18.93 -10.93
N PHE A 242 2.06 -19.46 -10.69
CA PHE A 242 2.58 -20.60 -11.48
C PHE A 242 1.73 -21.84 -11.32
N GLU A 243 1.24 -22.13 -10.10
CA GLU A 243 0.33 -23.26 -9.83
C GLU A 243 -1.05 -22.99 -10.43
N LYS A 244 -1.62 -21.79 -10.21
CA LYS A 244 -2.95 -21.42 -10.74
C LYS A 244 -3.02 -21.53 -12.27
N LEU A 245 -1.93 -21.20 -12.96
CA LEU A 245 -1.85 -21.28 -14.43
C LEU A 245 -1.29 -22.62 -14.96
N ASN A 246 -0.98 -23.60 -14.10
CA ASN A 246 -0.37 -24.89 -14.47
C ASN A 246 0.90 -24.72 -15.31
N LYS A 247 1.77 -23.77 -14.92
CA LYS A 247 3.04 -23.43 -15.62
C LYS A 247 4.29 -23.82 -14.80
N LEU A 248 4.18 -24.92 -14.01
CA LEU A 248 5.29 -25.55 -13.29
C LEU A 248 5.82 -26.75 -14.05
#